data_774da29f6227b05ba9aaa4b33405a27d
#
_entry.id   774da29f6227b05ba9aaa4b33405a27d
#
_cell.length_a   1.000
_cell.length_b   1.000
_cell.length_c   1.000
_cell.angle_alpha   90.00
_cell.angle_beta   90.00
_cell.angle_gamma   90.00
#
_symmetry.space_group_name_H-M   'P 1'
#
loop_
_entity.id
_entity.type
_entity.pdbx_description
1 polymer ?
#
loop_
_entity_poly.entity_id
_entity_poly.type
_entity_poly.pdbx_seq_one_letter_code
_entity_poly.pdbx_strand_id
1 'polypeptide(L)'
;MAEMGVYEAMRTLKAVRRLKPDPIPDDVLHRVLEAATWAPTGGNQQPWRIIAVKDREKKNRLGAWYAERWSAFSKMYRSAIPADMPEEARKRMLRTIAAGDYLAQHFGERRKES
;
A
#
# COMPACT_ATOMS: atom_id res chain seq x y z
N MET A 1 -5.45 3.85 -22.17
CA MET A 1 -6.17 3.81 -20.87
C MET A 1 -7.12 4.99 -20.82
N ALA A 2 -8.40 4.70 -20.62
CA ALA A 2 -9.41 5.76 -20.49
C ALA A 2 -9.13 6.57 -19.21
N GLU A 3 -9.25 7.88 -19.29
CA GLU A 3 -9.08 8.76 -18.13
C GLU A 3 -10.35 8.77 -17.26
N MET A 4 -10.16 8.61 -15.98
CA MET A 4 -11.23 8.68 -14.99
C MET A 4 -11.43 10.14 -14.56
N GLY A 5 -12.66 10.58 -14.42
CA GLY A 5 -12.95 11.91 -13.88
C GLY A 5 -12.52 12.04 -12.41
N VAL A 6 -12.16 13.25 -12.02
CA VAL A 6 -11.65 13.53 -10.65
C VAL A 6 -12.64 13.09 -9.57
N TYR A 7 -13.92 13.43 -9.71
CA TYR A 7 -14.94 13.04 -8.72
C TYR A 7 -15.11 11.53 -8.61
N GLU A 8 -15.05 10.82 -9.72
CA GLU A 8 -15.11 9.37 -9.71
C GLU A 8 -13.87 8.76 -9.05
N ALA A 9 -12.69 9.27 -9.36
CA ALA A 9 -11.44 8.83 -8.72
C ALA A 9 -11.49 9.02 -7.20
N MET A 10 -11.98 10.16 -6.72
CA MET A 10 -12.15 10.43 -5.30
C MET A 10 -13.16 9.49 -4.65
N ARG A 11 -14.30 9.27 -5.30
CA ARG A 11 -15.38 8.43 -4.79
C ARG A 11 -15.00 6.96 -4.73
N THR A 12 -14.20 6.48 -5.66
CA THR A 12 -13.82 5.06 -5.78
C THR A 12 -12.48 4.72 -5.14
N LEU A 13 -11.74 5.72 -4.65
CA LEU A 13 -10.46 5.51 -3.99
C LEU A 13 -10.61 4.63 -2.75
N LYS A 14 -9.79 3.61 -2.66
CA LYS A 14 -9.68 2.72 -1.50
C LYS A 14 -8.26 2.19 -1.37
N ALA A 15 -7.89 1.83 -0.14
CA ALA A 15 -6.62 1.17 0.11
C ALA A 15 -6.68 -0.27 -0.40
N VAL A 16 -6.00 -0.54 -1.51
CA VAL A 16 -5.90 -1.85 -2.12
C VAL A 16 -4.60 -2.52 -1.68
N ARG A 17 -4.69 -3.74 -1.11
CA ARG A 17 -3.53 -4.48 -0.64
C ARG A 17 -3.32 -5.80 -1.38
N ARG A 18 -4.33 -6.29 -2.06
CA ARG A 18 -4.25 -7.48 -2.92
C ARG A 18 -4.06 -7.02 -4.37
N LEU A 19 -2.81 -7.00 -4.80
CA LEU A 19 -2.44 -6.49 -6.11
C LEU A 19 -2.32 -7.63 -7.12
N LYS A 20 -2.61 -7.32 -8.38
CA LYS A 20 -2.42 -8.27 -9.49
C LYS A 20 -0.92 -8.51 -9.73
N PRO A 21 -0.55 -9.70 -10.25
CA PRO A 21 0.85 -10.01 -10.55
C PRO A 21 1.35 -9.38 -11.85
N ASP A 22 0.46 -8.75 -12.61
CA ASP A 22 0.79 -8.20 -13.93
C ASP A 22 1.88 -7.13 -13.81
N PRO A 23 2.86 -7.12 -14.71
CA PRO A 23 3.86 -6.06 -14.72
C PRO A 23 3.21 -4.71 -15.06
N ILE A 24 3.69 -3.66 -14.41
CA ILE A 24 3.27 -2.29 -14.74
C ILE A 24 4.05 -1.85 -15.99
N PRO A 25 3.38 -1.48 -17.11
CA PRO A 25 4.08 -0.94 -18.26
C PRO A 25 4.88 0.31 -17.91
N ASP A 26 6.03 0.49 -18.54
CA ASP A 26 6.93 1.59 -18.21
C ASP A 26 6.31 2.97 -18.46
N ASP A 27 5.49 3.11 -19.49
CA ASP A 27 4.75 4.35 -19.77
C ASP A 27 3.73 4.68 -18.67
N VAL A 28 3.04 3.68 -18.13
CA VAL A 28 2.10 3.84 -16.99
C VAL A 28 2.87 4.24 -15.73
N LEU A 29 3.98 3.57 -15.44
CA LEU A 29 4.84 3.89 -14.30
C LEU A 29 5.34 5.34 -14.40
N HIS A 30 5.79 5.75 -15.58
CA HIS A 30 6.27 7.12 -15.82
C HIS A 30 5.16 8.15 -15.54
N ARG A 31 3.94 7.91 -16.02
CA ARG A 31 2.78 8.80 -15.76
C ARG A 31 2.45 8.91 -14.28
N VAL A 32 2.51 7.81 -13.54
CA VAL A 32 2.27 7.80 -12.10
C VAL A 32 3.33 8.63 -11.37
N LEU A 33 4.60 8.46 -11.70
CA LEU A 33 5.70 9.21 -11.11
C LEU A 33 5.62 10.70 -11.44
N GLU A 34 5.28 11.04 -12.67
CA GLU A 34 5.08 12.42 -13.11
C GLU A 34 3.94 13.09 -12.32
N ALA A 35 2.80 12.40 -12.19
CA ALA A 35 1.67 12.91 -11.42
C ALA A 35 2.04 13.18 -9.96
N ALA A 36 2.88 12.36 -9.35
CA ALA A 36 3.38 12.56 -7.99
C ALA A 36 4.18 13.88 -7.86
N THR A 37 4.88 14.29 -8.91
CA THR A 37 5.66 15.54 -8.92
C THR A 37 4.80 16.81 -8.96
N TRP A 38 3.53 16.68 -9.27
CA TRP A 38 2.58 17.79 -9.31
C TRP A 38 2.04 18.18 -7.93
N ALA A 39 2.33 17.40 -6.90
CA ALA A 39 1.91 17.73 -5.54
C ALA A 39 2.51 19.07 -5.10
N PRO A 40 1.72 19.94 -4.44
CA PRO A 40 2.25 21.20 -3.92
C PRO A 40 3.28 20.96 -2.82
N THR A 41 4.29 21.83 -2.75
CA THR A 41 5.33 21.81 -1.72
C THR A 41 5.49 23.17 -1.08
N GLY A 42 5.99 23.22 0.15
CA GLY A 42 6.26 24.49 0.84
C GLY A 42 7.19 25.39 0.02
N GLY A 43 6.70 26.60 -0.30
CA GLY A 43 7.45 27.55 -1.14
C GLY A 43 7.81 27.01 -2.53
N ASN A 44 7.13 25.99 -3.01
CA ASN A 44 7.42 25.30 -4.27
C ASN A 44 8.88 24.83 -4.40
N GLN A 45 9.49 24.47 -3.27
CA GLN A 45 10.89 24.03 -3.24
C GLN A 45 11.12 22.66 -3.86
N GLN A 46 10.08 21.84 -4.00
CA GLN A 46 10.12 20.51 -4.61
C GLN A 46 11.26 19.62 -4.05
N PRO A 47 11.33 19.43 -2.72
CA PRO A 47 12.44 18.72 -2.09
C PRO A 47 12.34 17.20 -2.22
N TRP A 48 11.32 16.70 -2.90
CA TRP A 48 11.08 15.28 -3.07
C TRP A 48 12.16 14.62 -3.91
N ARG A 49 12.38 13.35 -3.61
CA ARG A 49 13.18 12.42 -4.42
C ARG A 49 12.37 11.13 -4.53
N ILE A 50 12.14 10.67 -5.75
CA ILE A 50 11.33 9.48 -6.02
C ILE A 50 12.25 8.38 -6.52
N ILE A 51 12.17 7.22 -5.88
CA ILE A 51 12.93 6.04 -6.27
C ILE A 51 11.94 4.94 -6.65
N ALA A 52 11.96 4.50 -7.91
CA ALA A 52 11.19 3.36 -8.37
C ALA A 52 12.03 2.09 -8.23
N VAL A 53 11.57 1.16 -7.40
CA VAL A 53 12.28 -0.10 -7.14
C VAL A 53 11.61 -1.21 -7.95
N LYS A 54 12.29 -1.71 -8.98
CA LYS A 54 11.84 -2.84 -9.81
C LYS A 54 12.57 -4.14 -9.46
N ASP A 55 13.76 -4.06 -8.91
CA ASP A 55 14.60 -5.19 -8.59
C ASP A 55 13.95 -6.10 -7.55
N ARG A 56 13.84 -7.41 -7.86
CA ARG A 56 13.17 -8.38 -7.01
C ARG A 56 13.85 -8.53 -5.66
N GLU A 57 15.15 -8.60 -5.64
CA GLU A 57 15.92 -8.80 -4.41
C GLU A 57 15.77 -7.61 -3.45
N LYS A 58 15.85 -6.39 -3.99
CA LYS A 58 15.62 -5.16 -3.21
C LYS A 58 14.20 -5.10 -2.68
N LYS A 59 13.20 -5.47 -3.48
CA LYS A 59 11.81 -5.54 -3.02
C LYS A 59 11.62 -6.56 -1.91
N ASN A 60 12.25 -7.71 -2.01
CA ASN A 60 12.21 -8.74 -0.99
C ASN A 60 12.85 -8.27 0.33
N ARG A 61 13.97 -7.55 0.28
CA ARG A 61 14.58 -6.95 1.48
C ARG A 61 13.68 -5.91 2.14
N LEU A 62 13.10 -5.02 1.35
CA LEU A 62 12.13 -4.03 1.85
C LEU A 62 10.92 -4.73 2.48
N GLY A 63 10.43 -5.79 1.84
CA GLY A 63 9.34 -6.60 2.35
C GLY A 63 9.66 -7.28 3.67
N ALA A 64 10.88 -7.81 3.83
CA ALA A 64 11.32 -8.42 5.08
C ALA A 64 11.36 -7.40 6.24
N TRP A 65 11.90 -6.21 6.00
CA TRP A 65 11.89 -5.12 6.98
C TRP A 65 10.48 -4.66 7.33
N TYR A 66 9.61 -4.55 6.33
CA TYR A 66 8.21 -4.20 6.56
C TYR A 66 7.50 -5.26 7.41
N ALA A 67 7.67 -6.55 7.09
CA ALA A 67 7.05 -7.66 7.80
C ALA A 67 7.48 -7.71 9.27
N GLU A 68 8.76 -7.48 9.56
CA GLU A 68 9.29 -7.42 10.92
C GLU A 68 8.60 -6.30 11.73
N ARG A 69 8.55 -5.10 11.17
CA ARG A 69 7.92 -3.96 11.85
C ARG A 69 6.41 -4.11 11.98
N TRP A 70 5.77 -4.61 10.94
CA TRP A 70 4.33 -4.88 10.97
C TRP A 70 3.98 -5.93 12.03
N SER A 71 4.77 -6.98 12.17
CA SER A 71 4.53 -8.03 13.19
C SER A 71 4.47 -7.44 14.60
N ALA A 72 5.43 -6.59 14.96
CA ALA A 72 5.42 -5.91 16.25
C ALA A 72 4.21 -4.97 16.41
N PHE A 73 3.92 -4.20 15.38
CA PHE A 73 2.83 -3.23 15.37
C PHE A 73 1.45 -3.91 15.44
N SER A 74 1.24 -4.98 14.68
CA SER A 74 -0.03 -5.70 14.68
C SER A 74 -0.35 -6.38 16.01
N LYS A 75 0.67 -6.88 16.71
CA LYS A 75 0.51 -7.40 18.08
C LYS A 75 0.03 -6.32 19.04
N MET A 76 0.63 -5.15 18.97
CA MET A 76 0.22 -4.00 19.78
C MET A 76 -1.22 -3.60 19.48
N TYR A 77 -1.59 -3.56 18.21
CA TYR A 77 -2.96 -3.22 17.78
C TYR A 77 -3.98 -4.23 18.29
N ARG A 78 -3.69 -5.53 18.17
CA ARG A 78 -4.59 -6.58 18.68
C ARG A 78 -4.76 -6.50 20.19
N SER A 79 -3.68 -6.27 20.92
CA SER A 79 -3.76 -6.15 22.38
C SER A 79 -4.48 -4.89 22.85
N ALA A 80 -4.53 -3.85 22.01
CA ALA A 80 -5.22 -2.60 22.33
C ALA A 80 -6.72 -2.64 22.03
N ILE A 81 -7.27 -3.71 21.45
CA ILE A 81 -8.70 -3.86 21.20
C ILE A 81 -9.43 -4.02 22.55
N PRO A 82 -10.33 -3.08 22.93
CA PRO A 82 -11.08 -3.22 24.17
C PRO A 82 -11.93 -4.48 24.20
N ALA A 83 -12.03 -5.14 25.38
CA ALA A 83 -12.83 -6.34 25.54
C ALA A 83 -14.33 -6.08 25.33
N ASP A 84 -14.78 -4.86 25.62
CA ASP A 84 -16.17 -4.40 25.51
C ASP A 84 -16.50 -3.77 24.14
N MET A 85 -15.58 -3.81 23.19
CA MET A 85 -15.80 -3.27 21.86
C MET A 85 -16.98 -3.99 21.18
N PRO A 86 -17.93 -3.26 20.55
CA PRO A 86 -19.01 -3.87 19.78
C PRO A 86 -18.49 -4.83 18.72
N GLU A 87 -19.17 -5.96 18.53
CA GLU A 87 -18.71 -7.04 17.67
C GLU A 87 -18.43 -6.58 16.22
N GLU A 88 -19.30 -5.75 15.66
CA GLU A 88 -19.12 -5.24 14.29
C GLU A 88 -17.88 -4.34 14.15
N ALA A 89 -17.60 -3.52 15.15
CA ALA A 89 -16.40 -2.69 15.19
C ALA A 89 -15.13 -3.56 15.32
N ARG A 90 -15.19 -4.59 16.18
CA ARG A 90 -14.11 -5.57 16.35
C ARG A 90 -13.82 -6.29 15.04
N LYS A 91 -14.83 -6.79 14.34
CA LYS A 91 -14.68 -7.46 13.03
C LYS A 91 -14.03 -6.56 12.00
N ARG A 92 -14.43 -5.28 11.92
CA ARG A 92 -13.82 -4.32 11.01
C ARG A 92 -12.33 -4.12 11.32
N MET A 93 -12.01 -3.96 12.59
CA MET A 93 -10.63 -3.74 13.04
C MET A 93 -9.74 -4.95 12.74
N LEU A 94 -10.24 -6.17 13.02
CA LEU A 94 -9.52 -7.40 12.70
C LEU A 94 -9.34 -7.60 11.20
N ARG A 95 -10.33 -7.24 10.36
CA ARG A 95 -10.17 -7.27 8.90
C ARG A 95 -9.10 -6.30 8.42
N THR A 96 -9.03 -5.11 9.00
CA THR A 96 -8.00 -4.12 8.68
C THR A 96 -6.61 -4.65 9.02
N ILE A 97 -6.46 -5.26 10.20
CA ILE A 97 -5.20 -5.88 10.63
C ILE A 97 -4.82 -7.05 9.71
N ALA A 98 -5.79 -7.91 9.37
CA ALA A 98 -5.57 -9.03 8.46
C ALA A 98 -5.14 -8.59 7.05
N ALA A 99 -5.65 -7.47 6.56
CA ALA A 99 -5.22 -6.90 5.29
C ALA A 99 -3.75 -6.42 5.35
N GLY A 100 -3.33 -5.86 6.48
CA GLY A 100 -1.93 -5.51 6.72
C GLY A 100 -1.04 -6.75 6.82
N ASP A 101 -1.49 -7.80 7.49
CA ASP A 101 -0.77 -9.09 7.56
C ASP A 101 -0.56 -9.67 6.16
N TYR A 102 -1.60 -9.64 5.33
CA TYR A 102 -1.51 -10.09 3.95
C TYR A 102 -0.46 -9.31 3.16
N LEU A 103 -0.47 -7.98 3.26
CA LEU A 103 0.52 -7.14 2.61
C LEU A 103 1.94 -7.46 3.09
N ALA A 104 2.12 -7.65 4.41
CA ALA A 104 3.42 -7.99 4.98
C ALA A 104 3.99 -9.31 4.44
N GLN A 105 3.11 -10.30 4.21
CA GLN A 105 3.50 -11.60 3.66
C GLN A 105 3.79 -11.56 2.16
N HIS A 106 3.17 -10.64 1.42
CA HIS A 106 3.21 -10.59 -0.04
C HIS A 106 3.87 -9.31 -0.58
N PHE A 107 4.55 -8.54 0.27
CA PHE A 107 5.19 -7.29 -0.12
C PHE A 107 6.21 -7.51 -1.23
N GLY A 108 5.96 -6.87 -2.37
CA GLY A 108 6.84 -6.98 -3.53
C GLY A 108 6.79 -8.32 -4.26
N GLU A 109 5.99 -9.28 -3.80
CA GLU A 109 5.81 -10.55 -4.50
C GLU A 109 4.89 -10.37 -5.72
N ARG A 110 5.33 -10.92 -6.86
CA ARG A 110 4.40 -11.26 -7.92
C ARG A 110 3.68 -12.53 -7.49
N ARG A 111 2.37 -12.52 -7.48
CA ARG A 111 1.59 -13.76 -7.35
C ARG A 111 2.10 -14.73 -8.40
N LYS A 112 2.68 -15.85 -7.98
CA LYS A 112 2.93 -16.96 -8.89
C LYS A 112 1.55 -17.41 -9.37
N GLU A 113 1.37 -17.45 -10.68
CA GLU A 113 0.22 -18.12 -11.25
C GLU A 113 0.21 -19.56 -10.77
N SER A 114 -0.87 -19.94 -10.11
CA SER A 114 -1.17 -21.33 -9.81
C SER A 114 -1.83 -21.96 -11.03
#